data_459540231baca519e25344560e2c43a8
#
_entry.id   459540231baca519e25344560e2c43a8
#
_cell.length_a   1.000
_cell.length_b   1.000
_cell.length_c   1.000
_cell.angle_alpha   90.00
_cell.angle_beta   90.00
_cell.angle_gamma   90.00
#
_symmetry.space_group_name_H-M   'P 1'
#
loop_
_entity.id
_entity.type
_entity.pdbx_description
1 polymer ?
#
loop_
_entity_poly.entity_id
_entity_poly.type
_entity_poly.pdbx_seq_one_letter_code
_entity_poly.pdbx_strand_id
1 'polypeptide(L)'
;MQESLPIDREGFFLQTSYMQGKIIAGSNNVFEVEDAAGLRYACSIKGKILKEARGYYNPLAPGDLVQIEKDTHSENAGQIIALLPRRNAFARWNVKGRAPQLLAANIDVIVVVTSSDEPPFRPRFIDRALVQAEQAGIEAVILCNKIDLPKNAECEKRLEDWSRIGYTIFRCSTKTKEGLASFAQFLLGKRSALMGQSGVGKSSLINALDEKHALQTSMLSEKYGRGVHTTTQGILLHLDLAAFLPESVLEPAPEPKIDTIINTKKTSSLAVQKNAVEVIDTPGIRRFVLSEVEDTELALYFREIANLVGTCKFGLSCKHETEPDCAIIQAVEEGRMSPERYENYLRIADEIKTDSWED
;
A
#
# COMPACT_ATOMS: atom_id res chain seq x y z
N MET A 1 -4.77 -33.41 -20.27
CA MET A 1 -4.54 -34.50 -19.31
C MET A 1 -5.33 -34.15 -18.07
N GLN A 2 -6.40 -34.89 -17.80
CA GLN A 2 -7.21 -34.75 -16.59
C GLN A 2 -6.41 -35.35 -15.43
N GLU A 3 -6.00 -34.53 -14.48
CA GLU A 3 -5.44 -35.02 -13.22
C GLU A 3 -6.57 -35.71 -12.43
N SER A 4 -6.39 -36.99 -12.15
CA SER A 4 -7.28 -37.77 -11.30
C SER A 4 -7.20 -37.26 -9.86
N LEU A 5 -8.35 -36.92 -9.26
CA LEU A 5 -8.49 -36.55 -7.85
C LEU A 5 -8.02 -37.71 -6.94
N PRO A 6 -7.33 -37.42 -5.83
CA PRO A 6 -6.91 -38.45 -4.91
C PRO A 6 -8.11 -39.08 -4.19
N ILE A 7 -8.14 -40.42 -4.18
CA ILE A 7 -9.15 -41.25 -3.51
C ILE A 7 -8.54 -41.79 -2.22
N ASP A 8 -9.27 -41.82 -1.11
CA ASP A 8 -8.82 -42.45 0.13
C ASP A 8 -8.90 -44.00 0.01
N ARG A 9 -8.42 -44.71 1.07
CA ARG A 9 -8.42 -46.19 1.09
C ARG A 9 -9.81 -46.83 1.12
N GLU A 10 -10.87 -46.04 1.29
CA GLU A 10 -12.27 -46.48 1.33
C GLU A 10 -13.07 -46.04 0.11
N GLY A 11 -12.43 -45.41 -0.91
CA GLY A 11 -13.06 -45.04 -2.18
C GLY A 11 -13.89 -43.76 -2.12
N PHE A 12 -13.80 -42.99 -1.04
CA PHE A 12 -14.44 -41.66 -0.95
C PHE A 12 -13.55 -40.62 -1.60
N PHE A 13 -14.12 -39.75 -2.43
CA PHE A 13 -13.48 -38.55 -2.91
C PHE A 13 -13.24 -37.63 -1.71
N LEU A 14 -11.98 -37.46 -1.33
CA LEU A 14 -11.58 -36.42 -0.40
C LEU A 14 -11.92 -35.07 -1.05
N GLN A 15 -13.09 -34.55 -0.72
CA GLN A 15 -13.48 -33.19 -1.11
C GLN A 15 -12.63 -32.22 -0.28
N THR A 16 -11.38 -32.01 -0.71
CA THR A 16 -10.53 -30.94 -0.17
C THR A 16 -11.24 -29.63 -0.47
N SER A 17 -11.90 -29.06 0.54
CA SER A 17 -12.59 -27.78 0.41
C SER A 17 -11.56 -26.67 0.37
N TYR A 18 -11.11 -26.34 -0.82
CA TYR A 18 -10.30 -25.15 -1.04
C TYR A 18 -11.17 -23.91 -0.83
N MET A 19 -10.64 -22.95 -0.11
CA MET A 19 -11.28 -21.66 0.10
C MET A 19 -10.34 -20.52 -0.25
N GLN A 20 -10.90 -19.38 -0.61
CA GLN A 20 -10.15 -18.16 -0.82
C GLN A 20 -10.09 -17.34 0.47
N GLY A 21 -8.96 -16.68 0.70
CA GLY A 21 -8.79 -15.78 1.81
C GLY A 21 -7.83 -14.65 1.45
N LYS A 22 -7.78 -13.65 2.32
CA LYS A 22 -6.97 -12.46 2.21
C LYS A 22 -5.89 -12.48 3.29
N ILE A 23 -4.65 -12.19 2.93
CA ILE A 23 -3.56 -12.02 3.90
C ILE A 23 -3.81 -10.75 4.72
N ILE A 24 -3.91 -10.91 6.02
CA ILE A 24 -4.04 -9.82 6.98
C ILE A 24 -2.68 -9.41 7.51
N ALA A 25 -1.87 -10.38 7.92
CA ALA A 25 -0.53 -10.17 8.46
C ALA A 25 0.33 -11.41 8.22
N GLY A 26 1.64 -11.29 8.38
CA GLY A 26 2.54 -12.44 8.32
C GLY A 26 3.77 -12.24 9.18
N SER A 27 4.30 -13.34 9.72
CA SER A 27 5.57 -13.38 10.45
C SER A 27 6.13 -14.81 10.42
N ASN A 28 7.44 -14.96 10.18
CA ASN A 28 8.14 -16.24 10.27
C ASN A 28 7.46 -17.40 9.53
N ASN A 29 7.04 -17.19 8.28
CA ASN A 29 6.31 -18.15 7.43
C ASN A 29 4.92 -18.57 7.93
N VAL A 30 4.37 -17.90 8.92
CA VAL A 30 2.98 -18.04 9.34
C VAL A 30 2.23 -16.76 8.94
N PHE A 31 1.11 -16.95 8.25
CA PHE A 31 0.27 -15.87 7.74
C PHE A 31 -1.10 -15.96 8.38
N GLU A 32 -1.62 -14.83 8.80
CA GLU A 32 -3.03 -14.72 9.20
C GLU A 32 -3.85 -14.46 7.94
N VAL A 33 -4.76 -15.36 7.64
CA VAL A 33 -5.61 -15.32 6.44
C VAL A 33 -7.05 -15.15 6.89
N GLU A 34 -7.76 -14.18 6.34
CA GLU A 34 -9.17 -13.92 6.61
C GLU A 34 -10.02 -14.37 5.42
N ASP A 35 -11.07 -15.15 5.68
CA ASP A 35 -12.02 -15.57 4.64
C ASP A 35 -13.13 -14.53 4.39
N ALA A 36 -14.03 -14.83 3.46
CA ALA A 36 -15.15 -13.94 3.10
C ALA A 36 -16.17 -13.73 4.25
N ALA A 37 -16.17 -14.61 5.25
CA ALA A 37 -17.03 -14.49 6.43
C ALA A 37 -16.35 -13.72 7.57
N GLY A 38 -15.09 -13.28 7.38
CA GLY A 38 -14.29 -12.61 8.40
C GLY A 38 -13.62 -13.55 9.41
N LEU A 39 -13.66 -14.87 9.16
CA LEU A 39 -12.98 -15.84 10.02
C LEU A 39 -11.49 -15.88 9.68
N ARG A 40 -10.65 -15.99 10.71
CA ARG A 40 -9.20 -15.93 10.60
C ARG A 40 -8.53 -17.27 10.85
N TYR A 41 -7.58 -17.58 9.98
CA TYR A 41 -6.83 -18.82 9.98
C TYR A 41 -5.33 -18.55 10.05
N ALA A 42 -4.61 -19.28 10.91
CA ALA A 42 -3.16 -19.31 10.92
C ALA A 42 -2.69 -20.30 9.83
N CYS A 43 -2.08 -19.78 8.78
CA CYS A 43 -1.70 -20.57 7.61
C CYS A 43 -0.20 -20.55 7.38
N SER A 44 0.36 -21.70 7.01
CA SER A 44 1.71 -21.79 6.46
C SER A 44 1.66 -22.05 4.95
N ILE A 45 2.75 -21.73 4.23
CA ILE A 45 2.83 -22.02 2.80
C ILE A 45 3.04 -23.53 2.62
N LYS A 46 2.19 -24.18 1.79
CA LYS A 46 2.34 -25.59 1.41
C LYS A 46 3.57 -25.76 0.51
N GLY A 47 4.55 -26.53 0.98
CA GLY A 47 5.80 -26.72 0.26
C GLY A 47 6.84 -25.64 0.55
N LYS A 48 7.85 -25.52 -0.33
CA LYS A 48 9.01 -24.64 -0.08
C LYS A 48 8.83 -23.22 -0.63
N ILE A 49 8.11 -23.03 -1.73
CA ILE A 49 8.02 -21.74 -2.44
C ILE A 49 6.71 -21.68 -3.24
N LEU A 50 5.99 -20.57 -3.09
CA LEU A 50 4.93 -20.20 -4.05
C LEU A 50 5.61 -19.71 -5.33
N LYS A 51 5.30 -20.35 -6.47
CA LYS A 51 5.93 -20.03 -7.77
C LYS A 51 5.70 -18.58 -8.18
N GLU A 52 4.52 -18.08 -7.90
CA GLU A 52 4.05 -16.73 -8.24
C GLU A 52 4.70 -15.62 -7.38
N ALA A 53 5.34 -15.99 -6.28
CA ALA A 53 6.02 -15.07 -5.35
C ALA A 53 7.55 -15.12 -5.44
N ARG A 54 8.10 -15.73 -6.50
CA ARG A 54 9.55 -15.79 -6.70
C ARG A 54 10.13 -14.40 -6.95
N GLY A 55 11.34 -14.18 -6.44
CA GLY A 55 12.06 -12.91 -6.62
C GLY A 55 11.82 -11.88 -5.53
N TYR A 56 10.82 -12.04 -4.69
CA TYR A 56 10.57 -11.13 -3.57
C TYR A 56 11.26 -11.59 -2.28
N TYR A 57 11.67 -10.63 -1.46
CA TYR A 57 12.21 -10.87 -0.11
C TYR A 57 11.19 -11.58 0.80
N ASN A 58 9.91 -11.19 0.71
CA ASN A 58 8.79 -11.83 1.37
C ASN A 58 7.79 -12.33 0.31
N PRO A 59 7.33 -13.59 0.39
CA PRO A 59 6.50 -14.17 -0.67
C PRO A 59 5.09 -13.56 -0.72
N LEU A 60 4.58 -13.07 0.41
CA LEU A 60 3.23 -12.55 0.57
C LEU A 60 3.25 -11.25 1.37
N ALA A 61 2.25 -10.40 1.10
CA ALA A 61 2.03 -9.13 1.78
C ALA A 61 0.57 -8.99 2.20
N PRO A 62 0.24 -8.11 3.17
CA PRO A 62 -1.14 -7.77 3.48
C PRO A 62 -1.90 -7.32 2.23
N GLY A 63 -3.12 -7.83 2.06
CA GLY A 63 -3.96 -7.59 0.90
C GLY A 63 -3.83 -8.63 -0.22
N ASP A 64 -2.83 -9.54 -0.19
CA ASP A 64 -2.77 -10.66 -1.10
C ASP A 64 -3.98 -11.58 -0.96
N LEU A 65 -4.49 -12.06 -2.09
CA LEU A 65 -5.54 -13.07 -2.14
C LEU A 65 -4.88 -14.43 -2.36
N VAL A 66 -5.25 -15.40 -1.54
CA VAL A 66 -4.66 -16.74 -1.55
C VAL A 66 -5.75 -17.81 -1.57
N GLN A 67 -5.37 -18.97 -2.07
CA GLN A 67 -6.15 -20.19 -1.91
C GLN A 67 -5.56 -20.98 -0.74
N ILE A 68 -6.41 -21.40 0.19
CA ILE A 68 -6.02 -22.18 1.35
C ILE A 68 -6.75 -23.53 1.38
N GLU A 69 -6.07 -24.52 1.92
CA GLU A 69 -6.58 -25.81 2.31
C GLU A 69 -6.67 -25.83 3.84
N LYS A 70 -7.89 -26.06 4.39
CA LYS A 70 -8.08 -26.10 5.84
C LYS A 70 -7.38 -27.33 6.43
N ASP A 71 -6.86 -27.16 7.65
CA ASP A 71 -6.37 -28.28 8.43
C ASP A 71 -7.56 -29.13 8.93
N THR A 72 -7.46 -30.43 8.78
CA THR A 72 -8.51 -31.37 9.24
C THR A 72 -8.54 -31.57 10.75
N HIS A 73 -7.45 -31.19 11.44
CA HIS A 73 -7.25 -31.39 12.88
C HIS A 73 -7.35 -30.09 13.69
N SER A 74 -7.43 -28.92 13.00
CA SER A 74 -7.49 -27.61 13.64
C SER A 74 -8.44 -26.69 12.91
N GLU A 75 -9.48 -26.20 13.60
CA GLU A 75 -10.52 -25.36 13.00
C GLU A 75 -9.99 -24.01 12.47
N ASN A 76 -8.91 -23.49 13.07
CA ASN A 76 -8.36 -22.16 12.79
C ASN A 76 -6.96 -22.22 12.16
N ALA A 77 -6.62 -23.33 11.47
CA ALA A 77 -5.36 -23.49 10.77
C ALA A 77 -5.57 -23.93 9.33
N GLY A 78 -4.53 -23.74 8.49
CA GLY A 78 -4.56 -24.15 7.11
C GLY A 78 -3.21 -24.04 6.41
N GLN A 79 -3.20 -24.40 5.15
CA GLN A 79 -2.04 -24.29 4.27
C GLN A 79 -2.38 -23.42 3.07
N ILE A 80 -1.54 -22.44 2.77
CA ILE A 80 -1.61 -21.65 1.54
C ILE A 80 -1.06 -22.51 0.41
N ILE A 81 -1.91 -22.78 -0.57
CA ILE A 81 -1.58 -23.66 -1.71
C ILE A 81 -1.31 -22.87 -2.99
N ALA A 82 -1.89 -21.68 -3.13
CA ALA A 82 -1.65 -20.79 -4.25
C ALA A 82 -1.83 -19.32 -3.87
N LEU A 83 -1.06 -18.46 -4.55
CA LEU A 83 -1.29 -17.02 -4.60
C LEU A 83 -2.17 -16.72 -5.82
N LEU A 84 -3.24 -15.95 -5.62
CA LEU A 84 -4.09 -15.47 -6.71
C LEU A 84 -3.45 -14.26 -7.40
N PRO A 85 -3.75 -14.00 -8.68
CA PRO A 85 -3.19 -12.87 -9.41
C PRO A 85 -3.40 -11.55 -8.68
N ARG A 86 -2.31 -10.80 -8.50
CA ARG A 86 -2.33 -9.45 -7.94
C ARG A 86 -2.86 -8.47 -8.97
N ARG A 87 -3.71 -7.54 -8.55
CA ARG A 87 -4.08 -6.37 -9.36
C ARG A 87 -2.90 -5.39 -9.43
N ASN A 88 -2.26 -5.18 -8.30
CA ASN A 88 -1.05 -4.38 -8.12
C ASN A 88 -0.30 -4.81 -6.85
N ALA A 89 0.94 -4.35 -6.73
CA ALA A 89 1.74 -4.54 -5.52
C ALA A 89 2.61 -3.29 -5.30
N PHE A 90 2.72 -2.87 -4.05
CA PHE A 90 3.63 -1.82 -3.64
C PHE A 90 4.83 -2.42 -2.92
N ALA A 91 6.01 -2.21 -3.48
CA ALA A 91 7.26 -2.77 -2.98
C ALA A 91 8.33 -1.70 -2.80
N ARG A 92 9.38 -2.03 -2.06
CA ARG A 92 10.62 -1.27 -1.99
C ARG A 92 11.80 -2.22 -2.14
N TRP A 93 12.95 -1.72 -2.54
CA TRP A 93 14.16 -2.53 -2.51
C TRP A 93 14.63 -2.76 -1.07
N ASN A 94 14.86 -4.01 -0.71
CA ASN A 94 15.46 -4.38 0.57
C ASN A 94 16.96 -4.58 0.38
N VAL A 95 17.75 -3.59 0.79
CA VAL A 95 19.22 -3.60 0.62
C VAL A 95 19.87 -4.81 1.30
N LYS A 96 19.39 -5.21 2.48
CA LYS A 96 19.95 -6.36 3.20
C LYS A 96 19.60 -7.70 2.54
N GLY A 97 18.36 -7.84 2.07
CA GLY A 97 17.88 -9.04 1.41
C GLY A 97 18.19 -9.09 -0.08
N ARG A 98 18.68 -8.01 -0.68
CA ARG A 98 18.98 -7.85 -2.12
C ARG A 98 17.81 -8.30 -3.01
N ALA A 99 16.61 -7.94 -2.64
CA ALA A 99 15.39 -8.28 -3.37
C ALA A 99 14.28 -7.27 -3.08
N PRO A 100 13.30 -7.12 -3.98
CA PRO A 100 12.09 -6.36 -3.71
C PRO A 100 11.36 -6.88 -2.48
N GLN A 101 11.01 -6.01 -1.56
CA GLN A 101 10.20 -6.30 -0.38
C GLN A 101 8.78 -5.76 -0.57
N LEU A 102 7.82 -6.65 -0.61
CA LEU A 102 6.40 -6.28 -0.68
C LEU A 102 5.95 -5.63 0.62
N LEU A 103 5.27 -4.51 0.50
CA LEU A 103 4.69 -3.76 1.63
C LEU A 103 3.17 -3.95 1.68
N ALA A 104 2.51 -3.96 0.52
CA ALA A 104 1.07 -4.12 0.38
C ALA A 104 0.72 -4.67 -1.01
N ALA A 105 -0.43 -5.34 -1.14
CA ALA A 105 -0.94 -5.84 -2.41
C ALA A 105 -2.44 -5.54 -2.58
N ASN A 106 -2.88 -5.46 -3.85
CA ASN A 106 -4.27 -5.25 -4.22
C ASN A 106 -4.89 -4.00 -3.57
N ILE A 107 -4.13 -2.91 -3.51
CA ILE A 107 -4.52 -1.63 -2.90
C ILE A 107 -5.07 -0.66 -3.93
N ASP A 108 -5.91 0.26 -3.48
CA ASP A 108 -6.48 1.33 -4.31
C ASP A 108 -5.64 2.60 -4.21
N VAL A 109 -5.05 2.87 -3.03
CA VAL A 109 -4.30 4.09 -2.79
C VAL A 109 -3.14 3.91 -1.81
N ILE A 110 -2.03 4.57 -2.11
CA ILE A 110 -0.92 4.80 -1.18
C ILE A 110 -1.12 6.16 -0.51
N VAL A 111 -1.14 6.18 0.81
CA VAL A 111 -1.16 7.41 1.61
C VAL A 111 0.24 7.67 2.15
N VAL A 112 0.94 8.63 1.57
CA VAL A 112 2.27 9.04 2.03
C VAL A 112 2.11 10.02 3.19
N VAL A 113 2.29 9.51 4.41
CA VAL A 113 2.15 10.30 5.64
C VAL A 113 3.45 11.00 5.97
N THR A 114 3.38 12.31 6.16
CA THR A 114 4.48 13.17 6.58
C THR A 114 4.07 14.10 7.72
N SER A 115 5.01 14.85 8.23
CA SER A 115 4.80 15.98 9.17
C SER A 115 5.71 17.12 8.79
N SER A 116 5.41 18.33 9.26
CA SER A 116 6.16 19.53 8.89
C SER A 116 7.58 19.56 9.50
N ASP A 117 7.75 19.03 10.72
CA ASP A 117 9.02 19.18 11.45
C ASP A 117 9.35 17.98 12.37
N GLU A 118 8.39 17.35 12.99
CA GLU A 118 8.61 16.21 13.92
C GLU A 118 7.93 14.91 13.42
N PRO A 119 8.71 14.00 12.84
CA PRO A 119 10.16 14.02 12.54
C PRO A 119 10.50 15.04 11.45
N PRO A 120 11.79 15.37 11.22
CA PRO A 120 12.21 16.31 10.19
C PRO A 120 11.58 16.00 8.84
N PHE A 121 11.14 17.05 8.15
CA PHE A 121 10.53 16.95 6.82
C PHE A 121 11.55 16.41 5.80
N ARG A 122 11.16 15.41 5.03
CA ARG A 122 12.02 14.74 4.04
C ARG A 122 11.37 14.67 2.66
N PRO A 123 11.44 15.71 1.85
CA PRO A 123 10.78 15.76 0.54
C PRO A 123 11.24 14.65 -0.41
N ARG A 124 12.53 14.28 -0.40
CA ARG A 124 13.05 13.16 -1.20
C ARG A 124 12.39 11.81 -0.88
N PHE A 125 12.12 11.55 0.40
CA PHE A 125 11.39 10.35 0.80
C PHE A 125 10.00 10.32 0.16
N ILE A 126 9.31 11.45 0.16
CA ILE A 126 7.97 11.58 -0.43
C ILE A 126 8.07 11.39 -1.95
N ASP A 127 9.00 12.07 -2.62
CA ASP A 127 9.19 11.95 -4.06
C ASP A 127 9.47 10.50 -4.49
N ARG A 128 10.33 9.77 -3.78
CA ARG A 128 10.57 8.33 -4.05
C ARG A 128 9.30 7.49 -3.88
N ALA A 129 8.51 7.78 -2.86
CA ALA A 129 7.25 7.08 -2.64
C ALA A 129 6.24 7.33 -3.75
N LEU A 130 6.15 8.57 -4.23
CA LEU A 130 5.30 8.94 -5.36
C LEU A 130 5.77 8.26 -6.65
N VAL A 131 7.08 8.28 -6.94
CA VAL A 131 7.68 7.56 -8.09
C VAL A 131 7.33 6.07 -8.04
N GLN A 132 7.48 5.43 -6.89
CA GLN A 132 7.15 4.01 -6.76
C GLN A 132 5.66 3.73 -6.93
N ALA A 133 4.78 4.64 -6.50
CA ALA A 133 3.35 4.53 -6.72
C ALA A 133 2.98 4.69 -8.20
N GLU A 134 3.56 5.66 -8.90
CA GLU A 134 3.38 5.84 -10.35
C GLU A 134 3.87 4.61 -11.13
N GLN A 135 5.05 4.08 -10.79
CA GLN A 135 5.59 2.86 -11.40
C GLN A 135 4.65 1.66 -11.19
N ALA A 136 4.04 1.53 -10.02
CA ALA A 136 3.11 0.46 -9.72
C ALA A 136 1.68 0.69 -10.25
N GLY A 137 1.39 1.83 -10.88
CA GLY A 137 0.06 2.22 -11.35
C GLY A 137 -0.96 2.38 -10.20
N ILE A 138 -0.51 2.88 -9.05
CA ILE A 138 -1.33 3.02 -7.84
C ILE A 138 -1.55 4.50 -7.56
N GLU A 139 -2.81 4.91 -7.29
CA GLU A 139 -3.10 6.26 -6.83
C GLU A 139 -2.28 6.60 -5.57
N ALA A 140 -1.65 7.77 -5.55
CA ALA A 140 -0.93 8.27 -4.38
C ALA A 140 -1.50 9.59 -3.90
N VAL A 141 -1.64 9.72 -2.58
CA VAL A 141 -2.01 10.97 -1.91
C VAL A 141 -1.01 11.28 -0.80
N ILE A 142 -0.85 12.55 -0.49
CA ILE A 142 0.04 13.00 0.58
C ILE A 142 -0.81 13.45 1.75
N LEU A 143 -0.50 12.97 2.95
CA LEU A 143 -1.15 13.40 4.18
C LEU A 143 -0.11 14.04 5.11
N CYS A 144 -0.21 15.36 5.28
CA CYS A 144 0.56 16.10 6.27
C CYS A 144 -0.16 16.06 7.61
N ASN A 145 0.39 15.30 8.54
CA ASN A 145 -0.11 15.19 9.91
C ASN A 145 0.55 16.24 10.81
N LYS A 146 0.01 16.42 12.02
CA LYS A 146 0.52 17.31 13.05
C LYS A 146 0.47 18.80 12.66
N ILE A 147 -0.59 19.21 11.95
CA ILE A 147 -0.78 20.63 11.58
C ILE A 147 -1.05 21.55 12.78
N ASP A 148 -1.21 20.99 13.97
CA ASP A 148 -1.23 21.71 15.26
C ASP A 148 0.17 22.21 15.69
N LEU A 149 1.23 21.73 15.04
CA LEU A 149 2.59 22.23 15.25
C LEU A 149 2.89 23.45 14.38
N PRO A 150 3.94 24.24 14.69
CA PRO A 150 4.36 25.35 13.85
C PRO A 150 4.58 24.94 12.40
N LYS A 151 4.17 25.80 11.47
CA LYS A 151 4.34 25.57 10.04
C LYS A 151 5.80 25.70 9.63
N ASN A 152 6.27 24.74 8.84
CA ASN A 152 7.56 24.81 8.19
C ASN A 152 7.36 25.33 6.75
N ALA A 153 8.01 26.43 6.41
CA ALA A 153 7.84 27.10 5.11
C ALA A 153 8.25 26.20 3.93
N GLU A 154 9.30 25.40 4.05
CA GLU A 154 9.71 24.45 3.04
C GLU A 154 8.64 23.37 2.84
N CYS A 155 8.10 22.82 3.93
CA CYS A 155 7.03 21.82 3.85
C CYS A 155 5.80 22.40 3.13
N GLU A 156 5.33 23.59 3.49
CA GLU A 156 4.18 24.22 2.84
C GLU A 156 4.42 24.44 1.35
N LYS A 157 5.58 24.97 0.97
CA LYS A 157 5.97 25.15 -0.43
C LYS A 157 5.94 23.83 -1.21
N ARG A 158 6.50 22.76 -0.64
CA ARG A 158 6.51 21.43 -1.28
C ARG A 158 5.11 20.83 -1.40
N LEU A 159 4.25 20.99 -0.38
CA LEU A 159 2.85 20.54 -0.45
C LEU A 159 2.06 21.27 -1.56
N GLU A 160 2.31 22.57 -1.75
CA GLU A 160 1.72 23.34 -2.83
C GLU A 160 2.22 22.87 -4.20
N ASP A 161 3.52 22.60 -4.35
CA ASP A 161 4.11 22.06 -5.58
C ASP A 161 3.47 20.71 -5.96
N TRP A 162 3.37 19.75 -5.02
CA TRP A 162 2.73 18.46 -5.28
C TRP A 162 1.24 18.60 -5.62
N SER A 163 0.54 19.53 -4.95
CA SER A 163 -0.86 19.82 -5.27
C SER A 163 -1.02 20.36 -6.69
N ARG A 164 -0.14 21.28 -7.12
CA ARG A 164 -0.14 21.89 -8.46
C ARG A 164 0.05 20.85 -9.57
N ILE A 165 0.85 19.83 -9.34
CA ILE A 165 1.09 18.74 -10.30
C ILE A 165 0.07 17.59 -10.19
N GLY A 166 -1.00 17.77 -9.38
CA GLY A 166 -2.16 16.89 -9.36
C GLY A 166 -2.16 15.81 -8.30
N TYR A 167 -1.31 15.88 -7.27
CA TYR A 167 -1.46 15.02 -6.10
C TYR A 167 -2.46 15.60 -5.12
N THR A 168 -3.35 14.76 -4.61
CA THR A 168 -4.28 15.15 -3.54
C THR A 168 -3.52 15.29 -2.22
N ILE A 169 -3.71 16.42 -1.55
CA ILE A 169 -3.05 16.74 -0.28
C ILE A 169 -4.10 16.79 0.83
N PHE A 170 -3.92 15.97 1.85
CA PHE A 170 -4.66 16.06 3.11
C PHE A 170 -3.78 16.70 4.18
N ARG A 171 -4.41 17.58 4.97
CA ARG A 171 -3.80 18.21 6.15
C ARG A 171 -4.61 17.83 7.35
N CYS A 172 -4.00 17.22 8.37
CA CYS A 172 -4.71 16.81 9.56
C CYS A 172 -3.86 16.92 10.83
N SER A 173 -4.53 16.91 11.96
CA SER A 173 -3.94 16.70 13.28
C SER A 173 -4.67 15.56 13.98
N THR A 174 -3.96 14.51 14.31
CA THR A 174 -4.51 13.43 15.14
C THR A 174 -4.79 13.87 16.57
N LYS A 175 -4.17 14.98 17.02
CA LYS A 175 -4.34 15.56 18.35
C LYS A 175 -5.61 16.43 18.45
N THR A 176 -5.83 17.31 17.48
CA THR A 176 -6.99 18.23 17.45
C THR A 176 -8.17 17.67 16.67
N LYS A 177 -7.98 16.54 15.96
CA LYS A 177 -8.94 15.90 15.04
C LYS A 177 -9.27 16.76 13.80
N GLU A 178 -8.61 17.90 13.60
CA GLU A 178 -8.77 18.74 12.41
C GLU A 178 -8.38 17.95 11.15
N GLY A 179 -9.17 18.08 10.06
CA GLY A 179 -8.95 17.46 8.76
C GLY A 179 -9.23 15.97 8.68
N LEU A 180 -9.49 15.26 9.80
CA LEU A 180 -9.73 13.81 9.80
C LEU A 180 -11.01 13.42 9.06
N ALA A 181 -12.08 14.21 9.15
CA ALA A 181 -13.35 13.88 8.51
C ALA A 181 -13.25 13.80 6.98
N SER A 182 -12.56 14.76 6.34
CA SER A 182 -12.35 14.76 4.89
C SER A 182 -11.48 13.58 4.45
N PHE A 183 -10.47 13.23 5.23
CA PHE A 183 -9.63 12.07 4.96
C PHE A 183 -10.40 10.76 5.16
N ALA A 184 -11.22 10.64 6.22
CA ALA A 184 -12.08 9.49 6.45
C ALA A 184 -13.05 9.26 5.27
N GLN A 185 -13.70 10.33 4.78
CA GLN A 185 -14.56 10.25 3.61
C GLN A 185 -13.83 9.78 2.35
N PHE A 186 -12.59 10.23 2.15
CA PHE A 186 -11.76 9.80 1.02
C PHE A 186 -11.45 8.30 1.07
N LEU A 187 -11.28 7.72 2.26
CA LEU A 187 -10.96 6.30 2.43
C LEU A 187 -12.14 5.36 2.16
N LEU A 188 -13.39 5.86 2.13
CA LEU A 188 -14.57 5.00 1.95
C LEU A 188 -14.48 4.13 0.71
N GLY A 189 -14.74 2.83 0.91
CA GLY A 189 -14.73 1.84 -0.15
C GLY A 189 -13.35 1.54 -0.75
N LYS A 190 -12.27 2.05 -0.14
CA LYS A 190 -10.89 1.83 -0.60
C LYS A 190 -10.11 0.92 0.35
N ARG A 191 -9.17 0.19 -0.25
CA ARG A 191 -8.05 -0.42 0.47
C ARG A 191 -6.84 0.49 0.32
N SER A 192 -6.40 1.07 1.41
CA SER A 192 -5.26 1.99 1.44
C SER A 192 -4.05 1.38 2.15
N ALA A 193 -2.84 1.82 1.78
CA ALA A 193 -1.66 1.52 2.56
C ALA A 193 -1.03 2.82 3.06
N LEU A 194 -0.82 2.93 4.38
CA LEU A 194 -0.16 4.07 5.00
C LEU A 194 1.35 3.86 4.94
N MET A 195 2.04 4.79 4.33
CA MET A 195 3.48 4.80 4.25
C MET A 195 4.04 6.09 4.81
N GLY A 196 5.20 6.03 5.45
CA GLY A 196 5.86 7.21 5.99
C GLY A 196 6.93 6.86 7.01
N GLN A 197 7.70 7.84 7.39
CA GLN A 197 8.78 7.70 8.36
C GLN A 197 8.25 7.25 9.73
N SER A 198 9.17 6.74 10.56
CA SER A 198 8.85 6.49 11.97
C SER A 198 8.56 7.83 12.66
N GLY A 199 7.50 7.90 13.46
CA GLY A 199 7.14 9.09 14.24
C GLY A 199 6.25 10.11 13.53
N VAL A 200 5.93 9.97 12.22
CA VAL A 200 4.98 10.87 11.52
C VAL A 200 3.52 10.70 11.99
N GLY A 201 3.23 9.65 12.77
CA GLY A 201 1.93 9.45 13.37
C GLY A 201 0.99 8.51 12.63
N LYS A 202 1.50 7.53 11.83
CA LYS A 202 0.64 6.55 11.12
C LYS A 202 -0.28 5.79 12.05
N SER A 203 0.26 5.16 13.09
CA SER A 203 -0.56 4.43 14.07
C SER A 203 -1.46 5.35 14.90
N SER A 204 -1.03 6.60 15.16
CA SER A 204 -1.88 7.61 15.78
C SER A 204 -3.04 8.01 14.86
N LEU A 205 -2.81 8.07 13.55
CA LEU A 205 -3.84 8.36 12.55
C LEU A 205 -4.90 7.25 12.53
N ILE A 206 -4.48 6.00 12.50
CA ILE A 206 -5.37 4.84 12.56
C ILE A 206 -6.22 4.89 13.84
N ASN A 207 -5.59 5.11 15.00
CA ASN A 207 -6.28 5.19 16.27
C ASN A 207 -7.23 6.39 16.36
N ALA A 208 -6.91 7.51 15.69
CA ALA A 208 -7.78 8.68 15.66
C ALA A 208 -8.99 8.48 14.72
N LEU A 209 -8.85 7.65 13.69
CA LEU A 209 -9.92 7.27 12.78
C LEU A 209 -10.86 6.21 13.39
N ASP A 210 -10.33 5.29 14.20
CA ASP A 210 -11.10 4.25 14.87
C ASP A 210 -10.54 4.01 16.27
N GLU A 211 -11.17 4.61 17.28
CA GLU A 211 -10.75 4.51 18.67
C GLU A 211 -10.92 3.09 19.25
N LYS A 212 -11.87 2.32 18.73
CA LYS A 212 -12.08 0.91 19.17
C LYS A 212 -10.93 0.03 18.74
N HIS A 213 -10.27 0.38 17.64
CA HIS A 213 -9.15 -0.37 17.09
C HIS A 213 -7.87 -0.23 17.91
N ALA A 214 -7.66 0.87 18.62
CA ALA A 214 -6.52 1.09 19.50
C ALA A 214 -6.36 -0.01 20.56
N LEU A 215 -7.47 -0.54 21.06
CA LEU A 215 -7.50 -1.64 22.02
C LEU A 215 -7.12 -2.99 21.38
N GLN A 216 -7.52 -3.21 20.12
CA GLN A 216 -7.23 -4.46 19.39
C GLN A 216 -5.78 -4.53 18.92
N THR A 217 -5.18 -3.41 18.52
CA THR A 217 -3.77 -3.37 18.07
C THR A 217 -2.79 -3.63 19.20
N SER A 218 -3.09 -3.26 20.44
CA SER A 218 -2.25 -3.62 21.61
C SER A 218 -2.25 -5.13 21.84
N MET A 219 -3.41 -5.79 21.74
CA MET A 219 -3.53 -7.25 21.91
C MET A 219 -2.87 -8.03 20.75
N LEU A 220 -2.99 -7.55 19.49
CA LEU A 220 -2.32 -8.15 18.33
C LEU A 220 -0.80 -7.95 18.40
N SER A 221 -0.33 -6.80 18.90
CA SER A 221 1.10 -6.54 19.07
C SER A 221 1.74 -7.48 20.10
N GLU A 222 1.03 -7.83 21.15
CA GLU A 222 1.48 -8.83 22.15
C GLU A 222 1.51 -10.24 21.56
N LYS A 223 0.46 -10.63 20.80
CA LYS A 223 0.34 -11.96 20.19
C LYS A 223 1.44 -12.24 19.16
N TYR A 224 1.91 -11.22 18.42
CA TYR A 224 2.96 -11.35 17.39
C TYR A 224 4.34 -10.86 17.84
N GLY A 225 4.58 -10.74 19.16
CA GLY A 225 5.88 -10.38 19.71
C GLY A 225 6.36 -8.98 19.29
N ARG A 226 5.46 -8.01 19.18
CA ARG A 226 5.78 -6.59 18.92
C ARG A 226 6.42 -5.95 20.16
N GLY A 227 7.54 -6.50 20.61
CA GLY A 227 8.47 -5.79 21.47
C GLY A 227 9.16 -4.69 20.65
N VAL A 228 9.11 -3.51 21.14
CA VAL A 228 9.68 -2.18 20.83
C VAL A 228 10.53 -1.97 19.55
N HIS A 229 10.99 -2.97 18.78
CA HIS A 229 11.99 -2.75 17.74
C HIS A 229 11.93 -3.54 16.42
N THR A 230 10.92 -4.36 16.08
CA THR A 230 10.97 -5.07 14.76
C THR A 230 9.62 -5.49 14.19
N THR A 231 8.78 -4.56 13.80
CA THR A 231 7.69 -4.90 12.86
C THR A 231 8.28 -4.89 11.45
N THR A 232 8.56 -6.07 10.88
CA THR A 232 9.14 -6.21 9.53
C THR A 232 8.08 -6.28 8.43
N GLN A 233 6.82 -6.53 8.77
CA GLN A 233 5.70 -6.61 7.83
C GLN A 233 4.52 -5.76 8.29
N GLY A 234 3.73 -5.26 7.32
CA GLY A 234 2.51 -4.51 7.59
C GLY A 234 1.38 -5.39 8.11
N ILE A 235 0.30 -4.75 8.53
CA ILE A 235 -0.96 -5.40 8.92
C ILE A 235 -2.14 -4.71 8.26
N LEU A 236 -3.08 -5.49 7.71
CA LEU A 236 -4.34 -4.99 7.19
C LEU A 236 -5.37 -4.92 8.33
N LEU A 237 -6.01 -3.79 8.42
CA LEU A 237 -6.97 -3.43 9.45
C LEU A 237 -8.30 -3.06 8.81
N HIS A 238 -9.40 -3.47 9.44
CA HIS A 238 -10.75 -3.02 9.07
C HIS A 238 -11.15 -1.90 10.01
N LEU A 239 -11.40 -0.69 9.48
CA LEU A 239 -11.74 0.48 10.28
C LEU A 239 -13.23 0.79 10.22
N ASP A 240 -13.80 1.15 11.37
CA ASP A 240 -15.15 1.70 11.52
C ASP A 240 -15.07 3.23 11.51
N LEU A 241 -15.40 3.85 10.38
CA LEU A 241 -15.34 5.30 10.20
C LEU A 241 -16.67 6.01 10.54
N ALA A 242 -17.64 5.33 11.16
CA ALA A 242 -18.97 5.88 11.42
C ALA A 242 -18.93 7.23 12.16
N ALA A 243 -17.98 7.43 13.07
CA ALA A 243 -17.82 8.69 13.82
C ALA A 243 -17.50 9.93 12.96
N PHE A 244 -17.02 9.73 11.72
CA PHE A 244 -16.61 10.79 10.80
C PHE A 244 -17.57 10.96 9.62
N LEU A 245 -18.62 10.15 9.54
CA LEU A 245 -19.54 10.14 8.41
C LEU A 245 -20.87 10.78 8.78
N PRO A 246 -21.49 11.55 7.87
CA PRO A 246 -22.84 12.03 8.08
C PRO A 246 -23.82 10.86 8.11
N GLU A 247 -24.88 10.97 8.91
CA GLU A 247 -25.90 9.92 9.07
C GLU A 247 -26.48 9.43 7.73
N SER A 248 -26.59 10.31 6.73
CA SER A 248 -27.04 9.98 5.37
C SER A 248 -26.14 8.97 4.62
N VAL A 249 -24.90 8.79 5.04
CA VAL A 249 -23.95 7.82 4.44
C VAL A 249 -24.01 6.47 5.16
N LEU A 250 -24.50 6.45 6.38
CA LEU A 250 -24.61 5.28 7.26
C LEU A 250 -25.91 4.48 7.03
N GLU A 251 -26.91 5.04 6.29
CA GLU A 251 -28.12 4.30 5.98
C GLU A 251 -27.80 3.06 5.13
N PRO A 252 -28.24 1.86 5.55
CA PRO A 252 -28.09 0.68 4.74
C PRO A 252 -28.84 0.90 3.42
N ALA A 253 -28.18 0.56 2.30
CA ALA A 253 -28.87 0.57 1.01
C ALA A 253 -30.18 -0.26 1.14
N PRO A 254 -31.33 0.24 0.62
CA PRO A 254 -32.59 -0.47 0.73
C PRO A 254 -32.41 -1.90 0.19
N GLU A 255 -32.85 -2.88 0.98
CA GLU A 255 -32.81 -4.28 0.58
C GLU A 255 -33.48 -4.42 -0.80
N PRO A 256 -32.83 -5.08 -1.76
CA PRO A 256 -33.45 -5.33 -3.05
C PRO A 256 -34.74 -6.13 -2.79
N LYS A 257 -35.90 -5.59 -3.16
CA LYS A 257 -37.18 -6.30 -3.11
C LYS A 257 -36.98 -7.57 -3.93
N ILE A 258 -37.08 -8.71 -3.26
CA ILE A 258 -37.03 -10.05 -3.89
C ILE A 258 -38.34 -10.24 -4.62
N ASP A 259 -38.35 -9.96 -5.91
CA ASP A 259 -39.34 -10.52 -6.83
C ASP A 259 -38.69 -11.66 -7.64
N THR A 260 -39.05 -12.85 -7.22
CA THR A 260 -39.25 -14.10 -7.96
C THR A 260 -38.19 -14.55 -9.00
N ILE A 261 -37.50 -15.64 -8.59
CA ILE A 261 -37.07 -16.82 -9.37
C ILE A 261 -36.34 -16.58 -10.71
N ILE A 262 -35.06 -16.96 -10.76
CA ILE A 262 -34.51 -17.99 -11.67
C ILE A 262 -33.09 -18.38 -11.20
N ASN A 263 -32.91 -19.69 -11.14
CA ASN A 263 -31.67 -20.42 -10.82
C ASN A 263 -30.52 -20.04 -11.76
N THR A 264 -29.52 -19.33 -11.27
CA THR A 264 -28.21 -19.28 -11.91
C THR A 264 -27.11 -19.36 -10.82
N LYS A 265 -26.17 -20.27 -11.04
CA LYS A 265 -25.03 -20.58 -10.18
C LYS A 265 -24.38 -19.29 -9.66
N LYS A 266 -24.49 -19.08 -8.35
CA LYS A 266 -23.80 -17.98 -7.65
C LYS A 266 -22.29 -18.17 -7.76
N THR A 267 -21.68 -17.48 -8.69
CA THR A 267 -20.31 -16.98 -8.49
C THR A 267 -20.43 -15.91 -7.43
N SER A 268 -20.04 -16.22 -6.21
CA SER A 268 -19.95 -15.25 -5.11
C SER A 268 -18.85 -14.23 -5.42
N SER A 269 -19.23 -13.16 -6.13
CA SER A 269 -18.42 -11.94 -6.11
C SER A 269 -18.38 -11.49 -4.65
N LEU A 270 -17.18 -11.31 -4.10
CA LEU A 270 -16.93 -10.57 -2.88
C LEU A 270 -17.54 -9.16 -3.08
N ALA A 271 -18.80 -9.00 -2.70
CA ALA A 271 -19.44 -7.68 -2.67
C ALA A 271 -18.73 -6.90 -1.58
N VAL A 272 -17.80 -6.03 -1.98
CA VAL A 272 -17.20 -5.03 -1.10
C VAL A 272 -18.37 -4.23 -0.54
N GLN A 273 -18.65 -4.37 0.76
CA GLN A 273 -19.60 -3.50 1.44
C GLN A 273 -19.12 -2.08 1.19
N LYS A 274 -19.99 -1.22 0.63
CA LYS A 274 -19.66 0.17 0.24
C LYS A 274 -19.03 1.01 1.36
N ASN A 275 -19.16 0.59 2.61
CA ASN A 275 -18.68 1.28 3.82
C ASN A 275 -17.47 0.59 4.47
N ALA A 276 -16.97 -0.53 3.91
CA ALA A 276 -15.79 -1.19 4.44
C ALA A 276 -14.54 -0.38 4.07
N VAL A 277 -13.75 -0.01 5.07
CA VAL A 277 -12.46 0.65 4.90
C VAL A 277 -11.37 -0.28 5.37
N GLU A 278 -10.47 -0.61 4.47
CA GLU A 278 -9.30 -1.43 4.76
C GLU A 278 -8.04 -0.56 4.73
N VAL A 279 -7.29 -0.57 5.82
CA VAL A 279 -6.05 0.17 5.93
C VAL A 279 -4.91 -0.78 6.24
N ILE A 280 -3.86 -0.75 5.44
CA ILE A 280 -2.62 -1.47 5.70
C ILE A 280 -1.67 -0.52 6.42
N ASP A 281 -1.41 -0.79 7.71
CA ASP A 281 -0.36 -0.10 8.47
C ASP A 281 0.98 -0.70 8.09
N THR A 282 1.81 0.05 7.36
CA THR A 282 3.16 -0.40 7.05
C THR A 282 4.14 0.01 8.15
N PRO A 283 5.20 -0.77 8.39
CA PRO A 283 6.25 -0.38 9.32
C PRO A 283 6.82 0.99 8.97
N GLY A 284 7.21 1.76 10.00
CA GLY A 284 7.91 3.03 9.78
C GLY A 284 9.20 2.82 8.98
N ILE A 285 9.29 3.44 7.82
CA ILE A 285 10.39 3.27 6.89
C ILE A 285 11.40 4.38 7.12
N ARG A 286 12.62 4.03 7.52
CA ARG A 286 13.71 5.02 7.70
C ARG A 286 14.28 5.45 6.36
N ARG A 287 14.51 4.51 5.46
CA ARG A 287 15.04 4.72 4.11
C ARG A 287 14.13 4.01 3.10
N PHE A 288 13.66 4.75 2.12
CA PHE A 288 12.87 4.20 1.01
C PHE A 288 13.76 4.13 -0.23
N VAL A 289 14.07 2.91 -0.65
CA VAL A 289 14.84 2.62 -1.86
C VAL A 289 13.86 2.12 -2.92
N LEU A 290 13.93 2.70 -4.12
CA LEU A 290 13.07 2.32 -5.23
C LEU A 290 13.32 0.85 -5.63
N SER A 291 12.28 0.20 -6.11
CA SER A 291 12.30 -1.17 -6.59
C SER A 291 11.84 -1.21 -8.03
N GLU A 292 12.60 -1.88 -8.89
CA GLU A 292 12.23 -2.09 -10.30
C GLU A 292 11.98 -0.75 -11.07
N VAL A 293 12.76 0.28 -10.76
CA VAL A 293 12.78 1.57 -11.45
C VAL A 293 14.18 1.78 -12.02
N GLU A 294 14.28 1.92 -13.32
CA GLU A 294 15.54 2.21 -14.01
C GLU A 294 15.71 3.73 -14.18
N ASP A 295 16.96 4.19 -14.26
CA ASP A 295 17.28 5.62 -14.44
C ASP A 295 16.70 6.19 -15.74
N THR A 296 16.67 5.37 -16.80
CA THR A 296 16.12 5.73 -18.12
C THR A 296 14.60 5.90 -18.12
N GLU A 297 13.90 5.29 -17.17
CA GLU A 297 12.45 5.36 -17.04
C GLU A 297 11.99 6.35 -15.96
N LEU A 298 12.89 6.81 -15.10
CA LEU A 298 12.56 7.64 -13.93
C LEU A 298 11.69 8.86 -14.29
N ALA A 299 12.00 9.53 -15.40
CA ALA A 299 11.25 10.73 -15.83
C ALA A 299 9.78 10.43 -16.15
N LEU A 300 9.44 9.19 -16.55
CA LEU A 300 8.05 8.77 -16.79
C LEU A 300 7.20 8.76 -15.52
N TYR A 301 7.83 8.64 -14.35
CA TYR A 301 7.17 8.59 -13.06
C TYR A 301 7.14 9.94 -12.33
N PHE A 302 7.53 11.03 -13.02
CA PHE A 302 7.33 12.41 -12.59
C PHE A 302 6.22 13.04 -13.42
N ARG A 303 5.02 13.16 -12.88
CA ARG A 303 3.78 13.57 -13.60
C ARG A 303 3.97 14.83 -14.45
N GLU A 304 4.70 15.81 -13.91
CA GLU A 304 4.90 17.12 -14.53
C GLU A 304 5.80 17.10 -15.76
N ILE A 305 6.62 16.05 -15.92
CA ILE A 305 7.58 15.92 -17.02
C ILE A 305 7.42 14.62 -17.83
N ALA A 306 6.55 13.71 -17.41
CA ALA A 306 6.35 12.42 -18.06
C ALA A 306 6.03 12.54 -19.57
N ASN A 307 5.22 13.53 -19.93
CA ASN A 307 4.85 13.81 -21.32
C ASN A 307 5.97 14.49 -22.15
N LEU A 308 7.07 14.87 -21.52
CA LEU A 308 8.22 15.48 -22.18
C LEU A 308 9.31 14.45 -22.52
N VAL A 309 9.20 13.23 -22.00
CA VAL A 309 10.16 12.16 -22.28
C VAL A 309 10.22 11.89 -23.79
N GLY A 310 11.44 11.88 -24.33
CA GLY A 310 11.67 11.70 -25.77
C GLY A 310 11.48 12.94 -26.65
N THR A 311 11.02 14.08 -26.11
CA THR A 311 10.84 15.33 -26.86
C THR A 311 12.09 16.23 -26.86
N CYS A 312 13.09 15.90 -26.05
CA CYS A 312 14.36 16.61 -26.02
C CYS A 312 15.11 16.49 -27.37
N LYS A 313 16.02 17.41 -27.68
CA LYS A 313 16.87 17.36 -28.85
C LYS A 313 17.58 16.01 -29.05
N PHE A 314 17.99 15.37 -27.99
CA PHE A 314 18.66 14.07 -28.00
C PHE A 314 17.69 12.89 -27.80
N GLY A 315 16.38 13.13 -27.91
CA GLY A 315 15.35 12.10 -27.76
C GLY A 315 15.47 11.34 -26.42
N LEU A 316 15.34 10.01 -26.50
CA LEU A 316 15.42 9.14 -25.32
C LEU A 316 16.84 9.00 -24.73
N SER A 317 17.89 9.47 -25.42
CA SER A 317 19.25 9.45 -24.89
C SER A 317 19.62 10.70 -24.08
N CYS A 318 18.70 11.65 -23.93
CA CYS A 318 18.89 12.83 -23.11
C CYS A 318 18.95 12.43 -21.63
N LYS A 319 20.00 12.87 -20.93
CA LYS A 319 20.16 12.60 -19.48
C LYS A 319 19.46 13.65 -18.62
N HIS A 320 19.01 14.75 -19.23
CA HIS A 320 18.32 15.85 -18.56
C HIS A 320 19.14 16.57 -17.49
N GLU A 321 20.47 16.58 -17.61
CA GLU A 321 21.40 17.19 -16.65
C GLU A 321 21.87 18.57 -17.13
N THR A 322 22.49 18.64 -18.33
CA THR A 322 23.11 19.86 -18.88
C THR A 322 22.92 19.96 -20.38
N GLU A 323 22.17 19.07 -21.00
CA GLU A 323 22.03 19.01 -22.45
C GLU A 323 21.33 20.27 -23.00
N PRO A 324 21.84 20.86 -24.05
CA PRO A 324 21.19 22.00 -24.74
C PRO A 324 19.86 21.55 -25.32
N ASP A 325 18.88 22.44 -25.30
CA ASP A 325 17.52 22.20 -25.81
C ASP A 325 16.83 20.98 -25.13
N CYS A 326 17.10 20.78 -23.86
CA CYS A 326 16.43 19.76 -23.04
C CYS A 326 15.04 20.26 -22.62
N ALA A 327 13.98 19.55 -23.03
CA ALA A 327 12.61 19.92 -22.73
C ALA A 327 12.29 19.89 -21.21
N ILE A 328 12.99 19.05 -20.43
CA ILE A 328 12.82 19.00 -18.97
C ILE A 328 13.50 20.20 -18.31
N ILE A 329 14.72 20.57 -18.70
CA ILE A 329 15.37 21.77 -18.18
C ILE A 329 14.54 23.01 -18.52
N GLN A 330 14.03 23.11 -19.74
CA GLN A 330 13.12 24.17 -20.14
C GLN A 330 11.83 24.19 -19.28
N ALA A 331 11.29 23.03 -18.93
CA ALA A 331 10.12 22.94 -18.02
C ALA A 331 10.41 23.51 -16.63
N VAL A 332 11.65 23.38 -16.15
CA VAL A 332 12.09 24.00 -14.87
C VAL A 332 12.19 25.52 -15.04
N GLU A 333 12.82 26.01 -16.11
CA GLU A 333 12.95 27.44 -16.41
C GLU A 333 11.58 28.12 -16.57
N GLU A 334 10.61 27.45 -17.17
CA GLU A 334 9.23 27.91 -17.33
C GLU A 334 8.37 27.75 -16.05
N GLY A 335 8.91 27.17 -14.96
CA GLY A 335 8.21 26.96 -13.71
C GLY A 335 7.15 25.85 -13.75
N ARG A 336 7.13 24.99 -14.77
CA ARG A 336 6.27 23.79 -14.83
C ARG A 336 6.72 22.71 -13.82
N MET A 337 8.02 22.65 -13.56
CA MET A 337 8.63 21.84 -12.50
C MET A 337 9.39 22.75 -11.55
N SER A 338 9.24 22.56 -10.23
CA SER A 338 10.01 23.35 -9.27
C SER A 338 11.49 22.96 -9.28
N PRO A 339 12.42 23.90 -9.07
CA PRO A 339 13.86 23.61 -9.02
C PRO A 339 14.23 22.54 -7.99
N GLU A 340 13.59 22.57 -6.81
CA GLU A 340 13.84 21.62 -5.73
C GLU A 340 13.36 20.21 -6.10
N ARG A 341 12.27 20.10 -6.86
CA ARG A 341 11.80 18.80 -7.33
C ARG A 341 12.67 18.26 -8.47
N TYR A 342 13.17 19.14 -9.33
CA TYR A 342 14.14 18.76 -10.35
C TYR A 342 15.46 18.31 -9.72
N GLU A 343 15.96 19.00 -8.68
CA GLU A 343 17.13 18.55 -7.93
C GLU A 343 16.92 17.15 -7.32
N ASN A 344 15.73 16.89 -6.75
CA ASN A 344 15.39 15.55 -6.26
C ASN A 344 15.35 14.51 -7.38
N TYR A 345 14.82 14.86 -8.56
CA TYR A 345 14.85 13.99 -9.72
C TYR A 345 16.28 13.58 -10.10
N LEU A 346 17.20 14.55 -10.22
CA LEU A 346 18.59 14.28 -10.55
C LEU A 346 19.29 13.42 -9.48
N ARG A 347 19.04 13.71 -8.20
CA ARG A 347 19.61 12.92 -7.10
C ARG A 347 19.08 11.48 -7.10
N ILE A 348 17.79 11.28 -7.33
CA ILE A 348 17.20 9.93 -7.43
C ILE A 348 17.78 9.18 -8.63
N ALA A 349 17.98 9.85 -9.77
CA ALA A 349 18.63 9.26 -10.96
C ALA A 349 20.07 8.81 -10.66
N ASP A 350 20.84 9.62 -9.94
CA ASP A 350 22.20 9.29 -9.53
C ASP A 350 22.22 8.12 -8.52
N GLU A 351 21.31 8.12 -7.55
CA GLU A 351 21.16 7.03 -6.59
C GLU A 351 20.86 5.68 -7.27
N ILE A 352 19.99 5.66 -8.31
CA ILE A 352 19.70 4.47 -9.09
C ILE A 352 20.97 3.99 -9.83
N LYS A 353 21.70 4.91 -10.48
CA LYS A 353 22.93 4.58 -11.24
C LYS A 353 24.04 4.04 -10.35
N THR A 354 24.20 4.60 -9.17
CA THR A 354 25.31 4.29 -8.26
C THR A 354 24.97 3.20 -7.23
N ASP A 355 23.69 2.77 -7.17
CA ASP A 355 23.14 1.91 -6.09
C ASP A 355 23.48 2.47 -4.69
N SER A 356 23.60 3.79 -4.58
CA SER A 356 23.98 4.51 -3.37
C SER A 356 22.84 5.42 -2.93
N TRP A 357 22.07 4.98 -1.97
CA TRP A 357 20.87 5.66 -1.51
C TRP A 357 21.14 6.48 -0.25
N GLU A 358 20.97 7.79 -0.34
CA GLU A 358 21.10 8.73 0.77
C GLU A 358 19.72 9.14 1.33
N ASP A 359 19.72 9.51 2.64
CA ASP A 359 18.52 10.01 3.35
C ASP A 359 18.25 11.50 3.10
#